data_c015e94a6f11185802fb5f300e484517
#
_entry.id   c015e94a6f11185802fb5f300e484517
#
_cell.length_a   1.000
_cell.length_b   1.000
_cell.length_c   1.000
_cell.angle_alpha   90.00
_cell.angle_beta   90.00
_cell.angle_gamma   90.00
#
_symmetry.space_group_name_H-M   'P 1'
#
loop_
_entity.id
_entity.type
_entity.pdbx_description
1 polymer ?
#
loop_
_entity_poly.entity_id
_entity_poly.type
_entity_poly.pdbx_seq_one_letter_code
_entity_poly.pdbx_strand_id
1 'polypeptide(L)'
;MLNSITEANARRAWSLERRQTLLTLSGGKDSMALFHAFVSLGYPFAVAHVNFGLRGEESDADELFVQRACEKKGVPFHSLKAHGIKKLRGESTQMWARRVRYDFFDKICLKESYDWVATAHHGGDNLEHFLIYLYRNQDDIAWRGIKEQNLRVIRPLLRVSPEELETFRAKNQIQWREDSSNQSSDYLRNMIR
;
A
#
# COMPACT_ATOMS: atom_id res chain seq x y z
N MET A 1 16.19 2.58 5.22
CA MET A 1 14.72 2.73 5.12
C MET A 1 14.13 3.85 5.98
N LEU A 2 14.27 3.86 7.33
CA LEU A 2 13.66 4.94 8.15
C LEU A 2 14.16 6.33 7.74
N ASN A 3 15.46 6.49 7.53
CA ASN A 3 16.04 7.76 7.03
C ASN A 3 15.43 8.17 5.68
N SER A 4 15.23 7.24 4.76
CA SER A 4 14.64 7.53 3.45
C SER A 4 13.20 8.07 3.58
N ILE A 5 12.43 7.58 4.58
CA ILE A 5 11.09 8.09 4.88
C ILE A 5 11.17 9.50 5.47
N THR A 6 12.06 9.76 6.43
CA THR A 6 12.21 11.10 7.04
C THR A 6 12.71 12.12 6.04
N GLU A 7 13.63 11.76 5.14
CA GLU A 7 14.07 12.60 4.05
C GLU A 7 12.95 12.92 3.05
N ALA A 8 12.13 11.91 2.69
CA ALA A 8 10.97 12.13 1.84
C ALA A 8 9.94 13.06 2.49
N ASN A 9 9.68 12.86 3.79
CA ASN A 9 8.80 13.71 4.59
C ASN A 9 9.27 15.18 4.58
N ALA A 10 10.56 15.41 4.86
CA ALA A 10 11.14 16.74 4.85
C ALA A 10 11.12 17.37 3.45
N ARG A 11 11.58 16.64 2.43
CA ARG A 11 11.64 17.15 1.04
C ARG A 11 10.26 17.50 0.46
N ARG A 12 9.22 16.76 0.85
CA ARG A 12 7.86 16.95 0.37
C ARG A 12 6.99 17.77 1.30
N ALA A 13 7.52 18.16 2.45
CA ALA A 13 6.80 18.90 3.49
C ALA A 13 5.47 18.24 3.91
N TRP A 14 5.46 16.90 4.03
CA TRP A 14 4.26 16.17 4.45
C TRP A 14 3.90 16.39 5.91
N SER A 15 4.89 16.75 6.74
CA SER A 15 4.72 16.99 8.19
C SER A 15 4.08 15.79 8.90
N LEU A 16 4.55 14.58 8.61
CA LEU A 16 3.97 13.30 9.10
C LEU A 16 3.98 13.19 10.62
N GLU A 17 4.86 13.91 11.30
CA GLU A 17 4.94 13.99 12.75
C GLU A 17 3.78 14.76 13.40
N ARG A 18 3.03 15.54 12.61
CA ARG A 18 1.92 16.41 13.07
C ARG A 18 0.59 16.10 12.41
N ARG A 19 0.61 15.49 11.23
CA ARG A 19 -0.58 15.22 10.42
C ARG A 19 -1.01 13.78 10.52
N GLN A 20 -2.31 13.58 10.59
CA GLN A 20 -2.90 12.24 10.66
C GLN A 20 -2.82 11.54 9.30
N THR A 21 -2.24 10.35 9.28
CA THR A 21 -2.04 9.57 8.06
C THR A 21 -2.86 8.27 8.10
N LEU A 22 -3.59 7.97 7.03
CA LEU A 22 -4.27 6.70 6.84
C LEU A 22 -3.34 5.75 6.06
N LEU A 23 -2.78 4.72 6.71
CA LEU A 23 -1.98 3.68 6.03
C LEU A 23 -2.89 2.65 5.39
N THR A 24 -2.64 2.32 4.13
CA THR A 24 -3.38 1.27 3.44
C THR A 24 -2.64 -0.06 3.55
N LEU A 25 -3.18 -1.01 4.30
CA LEU A 25 -2.53 -2.30 4.55
C LEU A 25 -3.26 -3.45 3.88
N SER A 26 -2.52 -4.25 3.11
CA SER A 26 -3.00 -5.53 2.56
C SER A 26 -2.71 -6.72 3.47
N GLY A 27 -1.79 -6.57 4.42
CA GLY A 27 -1.21 -7.67 5.20
C GLY A 27 0.07 -8.26 4.59
N GLY A 28 0.39 -7.88 3.34
CA GLY A 28 1.60 -8.32 2.64
C GLY A 28 2.87 -7.60 3.11
N LYS A 29 4.03 -8.16 2.75
CA LYS A 29 5.37 -7.80 3.25
C LYS A 29 5.68 -6.30 3.24
N ASP A 30 5.37 -5.60 2.15
CA ASP A 30 5.74 -4.18 1.99
C ASP A 30 4.79 -3.27 2.78
N SER A 31 3.50 -3.61 2.84
CA SER A 31 2.53 -2.89 3.64
C SER A 31 2.81 -3.02 5.14
N MET A 32 3.23 -4.21 5.60
CA MET A 32 3.62 -4.42 6.99
C MET A 32 4.95 -3.72 7.31
N ALA A 33 5.90 -3.63 6.37
CA ALA A 33 7.11 -2.84 6.55
C ALA A 33 6.78 -1.34 6.73
N LEU A 34 5.85 -0.79 5.95
CA LEU A 34 5.38 0.60 6.12
C LEU A 34 4.73 0.82 7.48
N PHE A 35 3.87 -0.11 7.94
CA PHE A 35 3.26 -0.07 9.27
C PHE A 35 4.31 0.00 10.39
N HIS A 36 5.27 -0.92 10.38
CA HIS A 36 6.33 -0.94 11.38
C HIS A 36 7.25 0.28 11.33
N ALA A 37 7.45 0.85 10.15
CA ALA A 37 8.22 2.09 10.00
C ALA A 37 7.50 3.27 10.68
N PHE A 38 6.19 3.42 10.47
CA PHE A 38 5.42 4.49 11.12
C PHE A 38 5.38 4.32 12.64
N VAL A 39 5.24 3.08 13.15
CA VAL A 39 5.36 2.79 14.57
C VAL A 39 6.74 3.20 15.10
N SER A 40 7.83 2.84 14.40
CA SER A 40 9.20 3.14 14.84
C SER A 40 9.52 4.64 14.81
N LEU A 41 8.91 5.39 13.89
CA LEU A 41 9.10 6.84 13.77
C LEU A 41 8.17 7.63 14.72
N GLY A 42 7.20 6.98 15.38
CA GLY A 42 6.25 7.64 16.26
C GLY A 42 5.28 8.58 15.51
N TYR A 43 5.08 8.38 14.21
CA TYR A 43 4.13 9.20 13.45
C TYR A 43 2.68 8.85 13.83
N PRO A 44 1.76 9.84 13.90
CA PRO A 44 0.35 9.56 14.12
C PRO A 44 -0.30 8.97 12.87
N PHE A 45 -0.94 7.79 13.02
CA PHE A 45 -1.60 7.14 11.90
C PHE A 45 -2.76 6.24 12.32
N ALA A 46 -3.61 5.93 11.38
CA ALA A 46 -4.60 4.87 11.42
C ALA A 46 -4.40 3.92 10.24
N VAL A 47 -5.09 2.80 10.25
CA VAL A 47 -4.98 1.77 9.19
C VAL A 47 -6.32 1.57 8.50
N ALA A 48 -6.28 1.46 7.16
CA ALA A 48 -7.41 1.02 6.33
C ALA A 48 -7.06 -0.30 5.62
N HIS A 49 -7.97 -1.27 5.71
CA HIS A 49 -7.92 -2.54 5.00
C HIS A 49 -9.19 -2.74 4.17
N VAL A 50 -9.06 -3.28 2.96
CA VAL A 50 -10.20 -3.66 2.13
C VAL A 50 -10.16 -5.15 1.88
N ASN A 51 -11.12 -5.86 2.45
CA ASN A 51 -11.35 -7.28 2.21
C ASN A 51 -12.28 -7.43 0.98
N PHE A 52 -11.72 -7.84 -0.15
CA PHE A 52 -12.46 -8.04 -1.38
C PHE A 52 -13.23 -9.36 -1.44
N GLY A 53 -12.96 -10.30 -0.54
CA GLY A 53 -13.56 -11.63 -0.50
C GLY A 53 -13.19 -12.52 -1.69
N LEU A 54 -12.18 -12.14 -2.49
CA LEU A 54 -11.81 -12.86 -3.72
C LEU A 54 -11.17 -14.23 -3.47
N ARG A 55 -10.72 -14.49 -2.23
CA ARG A 55 -10.05 -15.71 -1.80
C ARG A 55 -10.75 -16.39 -0.61
N GLY A 56 -12.03 -16.06 -0.39
CA GLY A 56 -12.81 -16.62 0.71
C GLY A 56 -12.15 -16.43 2.08
N GLU A 57 -11.98 -17.52 2.83
CA GLU A 57 -11.42 -17.53 4.19
C GLU A 57 -10.01 -16.92 4.28
N GLU A 58 -9.20 -17.01 3.23
CA GLU A 58 -7.88 -16.40 3.17
C GLU A 58 -7.96 -14.87 3.25
N SER A 59 -8.95 -14.26 2.57
CA SER A 59 -9.20 -12.82 2.66
C SER A 59 -9.65 -12.38 4.05
N ASP A 60 -10.46 -13.18 4.75
CA ASP A 60 -10.85 -12.91 6.13
C ASP A 60 -9.67 -13.07 7.10
N ALA A 61 -8.81 -14.06 6.85
CA ALA A 61 -7.60 -14.25 7.64
C ALA A 61 -6.59 -13.09 7.47
N ASP A 62 -6.50 -12.49 6.28
CA ASP A 62 -5.69 -11.29 6.05
C ASP A 62 -6.22 -10.07 6.80
N GLU A 63 -7.55 -9.86 6.78
CA GLU A 63 -8.21 -8.80 7.54
C GLU A 63 -7.93 -8.96 9.05
N LEU A 64 -8.13 -10.17 9.59
CA LEU A 64 -7.89 -10.46 10.99
C LEU A 64 -6.42 -10.27 11.40
N PHE A 65 -5.49 -10.64 10.52
CA PHE A 65 -4.05 -10.44 10.76
C PHE A 65 -3.70 -8.95 10.90
N VAL A 66 -4.20 -8.11 9.98
CA VAL A 66 -3.98 -6.67 10.04
C VAL A 66 -4.66 -6.05 11.26
N GLN A 67 -5.88 -6.46 11.58
CA GLN A 67 -6.62 -6.01 12.77
C GLN A 67 -5.83 -6.28 14.04
N ARG A 68 -5.34 -7.52 14.23
CA ARG A 68 -4.52 -7.88 15.41
C ARG A 68 -3.22 -7.10 15.52
N ALA A 69 -2.59 -6.79 14.38
CA ALA A 69 -1.39 -5.95 14.37
C ALA A 69 -1.70 -4.53 14.86
N CYS A 70 -2.83 -3.97 14.46
CA CYS A 70 -3.31 -2.66 14.91
C CYS A 70 -3.66 -2.67 16.40
N GLU A 71 -4.41 -3.65 16.89
CA GLU A 71 -4.79 -3.82 18.28
C GLU A 71 -3.55 -3.89 19.19
N LYS A 72 -2.54 -4.69 18.80
CA LYS A 72 -1.28 -4.83 19.54
C LYS A 72 -0.52 -3.50 19.69
N LYS A 73 -0.73 -2.55 18.79
CA LYS A 73 -0.05 -1.25 18.78
C LYS A 73 -0.95 -0.08 19.20
N GLY A 74 -2.22 -0.35 19.52
CA GLY A 74 -3.19 0.69 19.88
C GLY A 74 -3.51 1.64 18.73
N VAL A 75 -3.44 1.15 17.46
CA VAL A 75 -3.66 1.94 16.25
C VAL A 75 -5.12 1.78 15.78
N PRO A 76 -5.84 2.87 15.45
CA PRO A 76 -7.19 2.78 14.90
C PRO A 76 -7.20 1.95 13.61
N PHE A 77 -8.20 1.05 13.48
CA PHE A 77 -8.37 0.16 12.34
C PHE A 77 -9.73 0.35 11.67
N HIS A 78 -9.73 0.58 10.37
CA HIS A 78 -10.90 0.70 9.53
C HIS A 78 -10.90 -0.41 8.49
N SER A 79 -11.97 -1.18 8.38
CA SER A 79 -12.08 -2.21 7.34
C SER A 79 -13.33 -2.05 6.50
N LEU A 80 -13.28 -2.53 5.26
CA LEU A 80 -14.39 -2.63 4.35
C LEU A 80 -14.45 -4.04 3.77
N LYS A 81 -15.57 -4.75 3.96
CA LYS A 81 -15.90 -5.98 3.23
C LYS A 81 -16.57 -5.61 1.91
N ALA A 82 -15.88 -5.84 0.80
CA ALA A 82 -16.29 -5.34 -0.52
C ALA A 82 -17.10 -6.35 -1.34
N HIS A 83 -17.32 -7.57 -0.86
CA HIS A 83 -18.02 -8.63 -1.60
C HIS A 83 -19.47 -8.30 -2.04
N GLY A 84 -20.12 -7.33 -1.38
CA GLY A 84 -21.46 -6.84 -1.77
C GLY A 84 -21.45 -5.69 -2.78
N ILE A 85 -20.28 -5.14 -3.13
CA ILE A 85 -20.17 -3.99 -4.02
C ILE A 85 -20.08 -4.46 -5.46
N LYS A 86 -21.07 -4.11 -6.28
CA LYS A 86 -21.15 -4.53 -7.69
C LYS A 86 -20.12 -3.82 -8.56
N LYS A 87 -19.61 -4.53 -9.58
CA LYS A 87 -18.84 -3.94 -10.67
C LYS A 87 -19.72 -3.08 -11.55
N LEU A 88 -19.15 -2.02 -12.11
CA LEU A 88 -19.79 -1.23 -13.17
C LEU A 88 -19.70 -1.98 -14.51
N ARG A 89 -20.56 -1.61 -15.46
CA ARG A 89 -20.55 -2.21 -16.79
C ARG A 89 -19.19 -1.99 -17.46
N GLY A 90 -18.55 -3.07 -17.92
CA GLY A 90 -17.23 -3.01 -18.55
C GLY A 90 -16.04 -2.88 -17.59
N GLU A 91 -16.27 -2.86 -16.28
CA GLU A 91 -15.21 -2.71 -15.28
C GLU A 91 -14.47 -4.04 -15.05
N SER A 92 -13.14 -4.06 -15.25
CA SER A 92 -12.32 -5.20 -14.89
C SER A 92 -12.25 -5.37 -13.37
N THR A 93 -11.87 -6.56 -12.88
CA THR A 93 -11.69 -6.80 -11.43
C THR A 93 -10.68 -5.84 -10.81
N GLN A 94 -9.60 -5.54 -11.52
CA GLN A 94 -8.57 -4.62 -11.04
C GLN A 94 -9.09 -3.17 -10.97
N MET A 95 -9.85 -2.70 -11.98
CA MET A 95 -10.47 -1.38 -11.97
C MET A 95 -11.48 -1.26 -10.82
N TRP A 96 -12.36 -2.27 -10.66
CA TRP A 96 -13.32 -2.33 -9.56
C TRP A 96 -12.63 -2.27 -8.20
N ALA A 97 -11.64 -3.12 -7.97
CA ALA A 97 -10.91 -3.14 -6.71
C ALA A 97 -10.20 -1.80 -6.43
N ARG A 98 -9.66 -1.17 -7.46
CA ARG A 98 -9.05 0.16 -7.36
C ARG A 98 -10.10 1.22 -6.99
N ARG A 99 -11.23 1.29 -7.69
CA ARG A 99 -12.32 2.24 -7.39
C ARG A 99 -12.83 2.07 -5.96
N VAL A 100 -13.23 0.85 -5.58
CA VAL A 100 -13.75 0.54 -4.24
C VAL A 100 -12.75 0.96 -3.15
N ARG A 101 -11.47 0.70 -3.37
CA ARG A 101 -10.40 1.06 -2.43
C ARG A 101 -10.30 2.55 -2.22
N TYR A 102 -10.23 3.33 -3.30
CA TYR A 102 -10.08 4.79 -3.20
C TYR A 102 -11.35 5.47 -2.68
N ASP A 103 -12.53 5.01 -3.10
CA ASP A 103 -13.82 5.50 -2.57
C ASP A 103 -13.90 5.28 -1.04
N PHE A 104 -13.42 4.14 -0.55
CA PHE A 104 -13.37 3.85 0.88
C PHE A 104 -12.37 4.76 1.62
N PHE A 105 -11.18 4.93 1.08
CA PHE A 105 -10.16 5.79 1.70
C PHE A 105 -10.63 7.24 1.77
N ASP A 106 -11.22 7.75 0.70
CA ASP A 106 -11.73 9.13 0.67
C ASP A 106 -12.85 9.34 1.69
N LYS A 107 -13.79 8.39 1.83
CA LYS A 107 -14.84 8.43 2.84
C LYS A 107 -14.28 8.49 4.26
N ILE A 108 -13.29 7.65 4.58
CA ILE A 108 -12.66 7.64 5.91
C ILE A 108 -11.88 8.93 6.14
N CYS A 109 -11.08 9.37 5.16
CA CYS A 109 -10.32 10.60 5.29
C CYS A 109 -11.21 11.81 5.57
N LEU A 110 -12.38 11.89 4.93
CA LEU A 110 -13.35 12.97 5.17
C LEU A 110 -13.99 12.86 6.55
N LYS A 111 -14.36 11.65 6.97
CA LYS A 111 -15.05 11.40 8.24
C LYS A 111 -14.13 11.63 9.44
N GLU A 112 -12.91 11.13 9.39
CA GLU A 112 -11.97 11.10 10.51
C GLU A 112 -10.86 12.18 10.39
N SER A 113 -10.95 13.04 9.38
CA SER A 113 -10.01 14.16 9.13
C SER A 113 -8.55 13.70 8.93
N TYR A 114 -8.32 12.59 8.21
CA TYR A 114 -6.98 12.21 7.82
C TYR A 114 -6.46 13.08 6.68
N ASP A 115 -5.24 13.61 6.84
CA ASP A 115 -4.59 14.50 5.85
C ASP A 115 -4.06 13.71 4.66
N TRP A 116 -3.45 12.55 4.93
CA TRP A 116 -2.75 11.72 3.96
C TRP A 116 -3.26 10.30 3.90
N VAL A 117 -3.16 9.71 2.72
CA VAL A 117 -3.30 8.27 2.48
C VAL A 117 -1.93 7.73 2.05
N ALA A 118 -1.29 6.90 2.87
CA ALA A 118 0.01 6.34 2.54
C ALA A 118 -0.10 4.91 2.01
N THR A 119 0.57 4.66 0.88
CA THR A 119 0.65 3.34 0.26
C THR A 119 2.09 2.83 0.26
N ALA A 120 2.27 1.51 0.29
CA ALA A 120 3.57 0.86 0.42
C ALA A 120 4.32 0.65 -0.91
N HIS A 121 4.03 1.45 -1.95
CA HIS A 121 4.81 1.39 -3.20
C HIS A 121 6.26 1.78 -2.93
N HIS A 122 7.19 1.00 -3.48
CA HIS A 122 8.64 1.17 -3.27
C HIS A 122 9.41 1.25 -4.60
N GLY A 123 10.74 1.39 -4.54
CA GLY A 123 11.58 1.55 -5.72
C GLY A 123 11.46 0.42 -6.75
N GLY A 124 11.28 -0.83 -6.28
CA GLY A 124 11.06 -1.98 -7.14
C GLY A 124 9.78 -1.90 -7.98
N ASP A 125 8.68 -1.35 -7.43
CA ASP A 125 7.44 -1.16 -8.18
C ASP A 125 7.62 -0.18 -9.35
N ASN A 126 8.49 0.81 -9.17
CA ASN A 126 8.80 1.78 -10.21
C ASN A 126 9.59 1.14 -11.36
N LEU A 127 10.55 0.27 -11.02
CA LEU A 127 11.30 -0.51 -12.00
C LEU A 127 10.39 -1.49 -12.74
N GLU A 128 9.55 -2.24 -12.02
CA GLU A 128 8.57 -3.17 -12.61
C GLU A 128 7.64 -2.43 -13.59
N HIS A 129 7.12 -1.28 -13.18
CA HIS A 129 6.27 -0.46 -14.05
C HIS A 129 7.00 0.02 -15.31
N PHE A 130 8.28 0.37 -15.20
CA PHE A 130 9.12 0.76 -16.34
C PHE A 130 9.34 -0.39 -17.32
N LEU A 131 9.66 -1.58 -16.80
CA LEU A 131 9.88 -2.77 -17.63
C LEU A 131 8.60 -3.22 -18.37
N ILE A 132 7.44 -3.15 -17.69
CA ILE A 132 6.14 -3.41 -18.33
C ILE A 132 5.84 -2.39 -19.44
N TYR A 133 6.18 -1.12 -19.21
CA TYR A 133 6.03 -0.06 -20.21
C TYR A 133 6.88 -0.34 -21.46
N LEU A 134 8.16 -0.67 -21.29
CA LEU A 134 9.06 -1.04 -22.39
C LEU A 134 8.55 -2.26 -23.17
N TYR A 135 8.10 -3.29 -22.45
CA TYR A 135 7.60 -4.52 -23.09
C TYR A 135 6.34 -4.28 -23.96
N ARG A 136 5.49 -3.34 -23.55
CA ARG A 136 4.24 -3.04 -24.29
C ARG A 136 4.44 -2.18 -25.52
N ASN A 137 5.70 -1.83 -25.89
CA ASN A 137 6.03 -0.98 -27.06
C ASN A 137 5.11 0.25 -27.16
N GLN A 138 4.85 0.93 -26.05
CA GLN A 138 4.08 2.15 -26.10
C GLN A 138 5.02 3.26 -26.59
N ASP A 139 4.81 3.73 -27.82
CA ASP A 139 5.60 4.76 -28.49
C ASP A 139 5.54 6.16 -27.82
N ASP A 140 4.81 6.26 -26.71
CA ASP A 140 4.72 7.51 -25.93
C ASP A 140 5.97 7.72 -25.08
N ILE A 141 6.80 8.65 -25.50
CA ILE A 141 8.06 9.11 -24.87
C ILE A 141 7.89 9.59 -23.40
N ALA A 142 6.69 9.54 -22.85
CA ALA A 142 6.34 10.12 -21.58
C ALA A 142 6.17 9.10 -20.44
N TRP A 143 7.11 8.15 -20.28
CA TRP A 143 7.15 7.40 -19.03
C TRP A 143 7.48 8.35 -17.86
N ARG A 144 6.52 8.56 -16.99
CA ARG A 144 6.66 9.48 -15.84
C ARG A 144 6.88 8.78 -14.52
N GLY A 145 6.92 7.44 -14.51
CA GLY A 145 7.03 6.65 -13.29
C GLY A 145 5.88 6.86 -12.29
N ILE A 146 6.01 6.19 -11.16
CA ILE A 146 5.09 6.35 -10.04
C ILE A 146 5.45 7.64 -9.29
N LYS A 147 4.50 8.57 -9.13
CA LYS A 147 4.74 9.82 -8.37
C LYS A 147 4.79 9.55 -6.87
N GLU A 148 5.73 10.18 -6.16
CA GLU A 148 5.80 10.11 -4.68
C GLU A 148 4.52 10.63 -4.02
N GLN A 149 3.88 11.62 -4.66
CA GLN A 149 2.61 12.19 -4.19
C GLN A 149 1.66 12.44 -5.36
N ASN A 150 0.40 12.11 -5.15
CA ASN A 150 -0.69 12.47 -6.05
C ASN A 150 -1.91 12.86 -5.19
N LEU A 151 -2.29 14.14 -5.19
CA LEU A 151 -3.28 14.71 -4.28
C LEU A 151 -2.90 14.35 -2.82
N ARG A 152 -3.81 13.71 -2.07
CA ARG A 152 -3.56 13.22 -0.70
C ARG A 152 -2.86 11.88 -0.60
N VAL A 153 -2.63 11.18 -1.72
CA VAL A 153 -1.95 9.88 -1.72
C VAL A 153 -0.44 10.08 -1.75
N ILE A 154 0.25 9.58 -0.74
CA ILE A 154 1.71 9.65 -0.61
C ILE A 154 2.33 8.23 -0.65
N ARG A 155 3.59 8.15 -1.04
CA ARG A 155 4.36 6.90 -1.16
C ARG A 155 5.70 7.04 -0.47
N PRO A 156 5.73 6.91 0.86
CA PRO A 156 6.93 7.16 1.66
C PRO A 156 8.09 6.20 1.34
N LEU A 157 7.78 5.02 0.80
CA LEU A 157 8.77 3.99 0.45
C LEU A 157 9.26 4.07 -1.00
N LEU A 158 8.79 5.02 -1.82
CA LEU A 158 9.05 5.00 -3.26
C LEU A 158 10.54 5.09 -3.64
N ARG A 159 11.38 5.60 -2.74
CA ARG A 159 12.84 5.66 -2.92
C ARG A 159 13.60 4.61 -2.13
N VAL A 160 12.89 3.74 -1.43
CA VAL A 160 13.48 2.62 -0.69
C VAL A 160 13.68 1.45 -1.64
N SER A 161 14.87 0.86 -1.64
CA SER A 161 15.17 -0.30 -2.47
C SER A 161 14.52 -1.58 -1.89
N PRO A 162 14.30 -2.62 -2.71
CA PRO A 162 13.86 -3.93 -2.23
C PRO A 162 14.77 -4.51 -1.15
N GLU A 163 16.09 -4.32 -1.28
CA GLU A 163 17.11 -4.80 -0.34
C GLU A 163 17.03 -4.09 1.00
N GLU A 164 16.80 -2.77 1.00
CA GLU A 164 16.60 -2.00 2.23
C GLU A 164 15.33 -2.43 2.96
N LEU A 165 14.24 -2.74 2.21
CA LEU A 165 13.00 -3.27 2.78
C LEU A 165 13.21 -4.66 3.39
N GLU A 166 13.92 -5.55 2.69
CA GLU A 166 14.25 -6.89 3.18
C GLU A 166 15.07 -6.82 4.48
N THR A 167 16.12 -6.03 4.47
CA THR A 167 16.98 -5.80 5.66
C THR A 167 16.15 -5.27 6.82
N PHE A 168 15.25 -4.32 6.58
CA PHE A 168 14.39 -3.75 7.62
C PHE A 168 13.41 -4.79 8.17
N ARG A 169 12.78 -5.61 7.30
CA ARG A 169 11.88 -6.69 7.73
C ARG A 169 12.60 -7.72 8.58
N ALA A 170 13.76 -8.20 8.14
CA ALA A 170 14.57 -9.19 8.85
C ALA A 170 15.02 -8.66 10.22
N LYS A 171 15.59 -7.45 10.27
CA LYS A 171 16.07 -6.82 11.52
C LYS A 171 14.95 -6.65 12.56
N ASN A 172 13.73 -6.34 12.14
CA ASN A 172 12.60 -6.10 13.03
C ASN A 172 11.69 -7.31 13.20
N GLN A 173 12.04 -8.47 12.62
CA GLN A 173 11.25 -9.71 12.68
C GLN A 173 9.79 -9.48 12.30
N ILE A 174 9.58 -8.68 11.25
CA ILE A 174 8.24 -8.30 10.80
C ILE A 174 7.54 -9.51 10.19
N GLN A 175 6.38 -9.83 10.71
CA GLN A 175 5.51 -10.87 10.16
C GLN A 175 4.60 -10.28 9.08
N TRP A 176 4.31 -11.07 8.06
CA TRP A 176 3.38 -10.75 6.98
C TRP A 176 2.64 -12.01 6.52
N ARG A 177 1.64 -11.84 5.70
CA ARG A 177 0.95 -12.92 5.01
C ARG A 177 1.33 -12.92 3.54
N GLU A 178 1.60 -14.09 3.00
CA GLU A 178 1.84 -14.25 1.56
C GLU A 178 0.49 -14.29 0.83
N ASP A 179 0.40 -13.54 -0.26
CA ASP A 179 -0.78 -13.55 -1.12
C ASP A 179 -0.64 -14.70 -2.12
N SER A 180 -1.48 -15.73 -1.99
CA SER A 180 -1.50 -16.88 -2.90
C SER A 180 -1.78 -16.48 -4.35
N SER A 181 -2.44 -15.35 -4.60
CA SER A 181 -2.69 -14.82 -5.94
C SER A 181 -1.42 -14.32 -6.65
N ASN A 182 -0.33 -14.06 -5.92
CA ASN A 182 0.96 -13.72 -6.51
C ASN A 182 1.56 -14.87 -7.35
N GLN A 183 1.08 -16.10 -7.16
CA GLN A 183 1.54 -17.26 -7.94
C GLN A 183 0.81 -17.41 -9.29
N SER A 184 -0.32 -16.75 -9.49
CA SER A 184 -1.21 -16.97 -10.64
C SER A 184 -1.41 -15.76 -11.56
N SER A 185 -0.91 -14.58 -11.23
CA SER A 185 -1.23 -13.38 -11.99
C SER A 185 -0.06 -12.87 -12.82
N ASP A 186 -0.35 -12.64 -14.08
CA ASP A 186 0.46 -11.97 -15.10
C ASP A 186 1.88 -12.53 -15.27
N TYR A 187 2.01 -13.42 -16.24
CA TYR A 187 3.27 -14.02 -16.72
C TYR A 187 4.42 -12.99 -16.86
N LEU A 188 4.08 -11.77 -17.24
CA LEU A 188 5.02 -10.67 -17.39
C LEU A 188 5.56 -10.15 -16.06
N ARG A 189 4.67 -10.00 -15.08
CA ARG A 189 5.01 -9.49 -13.75
C ARG A 189 5.89 -10.45 -12.96
N ASN A 190 5.60 -11.75 -13.09
CA ASN A 190 6.38 -12.81 -12.45
C ASN A 190 7.73 -13.06 -13.14
N MET A 191 7.88 -12.75 -14.42
CA MET A 191 9.14 -12.86 -15.16
C MET A 191 10.11 -11.70 -14.86
N ILE A 192 9.58 -10.56 -14.37
CA ILE A 192 10.35 -9.36 -14.04
C ILE A 192 10.76 -9.33 -12.54
N ARG A 193 10.07 -10.06 -11.68
CA ARG A 193 10.40 -10.23 -10.25
C ARG A 193 11.43 -11.32 -10.04
#